data_1a5fadbaad48d5b4c15c9f2e649a281b
#
_entry.id   1a5fadbaad48d5b4c15c9f2e649a281b
#
_cell.length_a   1.000
_cell.length_b   1.000
_cell.length_c   1.000
_cell.angle_alpha   90.00
_cell.angle_beta   90.00
_cell.angle_gamma   90.00
#
_symmetry.space_group_name_H-M   'P 1'
#
loop_
_entity.id
_entity.type
_entity.pdbx_description
1 polymer ?
#
loop_
_entity_poly.entity_id
_entity_poly.type
_entity_poly.pdbx_seq_one_letter_code
_entity_poly.pdbx_strand_id
1 'polypeptide(L)'
;MRRYVIERDLPGVGDFSTEEVRDASATSCRAVAALGSGIEWEHSYVTADRLYCVYLAENEQLVREHAARAGLPATKIAEVIMIIDPLTAVLPRIQ
;
A
#
# COMPACT_ATOMS: atom_id res chain seq x y z
N MET A 1 -9.04 8.98 7.93
CA MET A 1 -7.88 8.08 7.93
C MET A 1 -6.71 8.72 7.21
N ARG A 2 -5.49 8.28 7.50
CA ARG A 2 -4.27 8.75 6.85
C ARG A 2 -3.90 7.79 5.72
N ARG A 3 -3.21 8.31 4.71
CA ARG A 3 -2.72 7.49 3.61
C ARG A 3 -1.25 7.16 3.83
N TYR A 4 -0.87 5.90 3.57
CA TYR A 4 0.50 5.41 3.72
C TYR A 4 0.95 4.72 2.44
N VAL A 5 2.22 4.90 2.10
CA VAL A 5 2.88 4.13 1.04
C VAL A 5 3.85 3.18 1.72
N ILE A 6 3.76 1.89 1.34
CA ILE A 6 4.65 0.86 1.86
C ILE A 6 5.50 0.35 0.71
N GLU A 7 6.80 0.46 0.88
CA GLU A 7 7.77 -0.13 -0.03
C GLU A 7 8.12 -1.52 0.49
N ARG A 8 8.00 -2.52 -0.39
CA ARG A 8 8.27 -3.92 -0.05
C ARG A 8 9.32 -4.47 -1.00
N ASP A 9 10.46 -4.86 -0.48
CA ASP A 9 11.47 -5.59 -1.26
C ASP A 9 10.96 -7.02 -1.44
N LEU A 10 10.71 -7.39 -2.68
CA LEU A 10 10.19 -8.71 -3.03
C LEU A 10 10.81 -9.14 -4.37
N PRO A 11 12.05 -9.64 -4.33
CA PRO A 11 12.76 -10.00 -5.56
C PRO A 11 11.95 -10.92 -6.47
N GLY A 12 11.88 -10.58 -7.76
CA GLY A 12 11.19 -11.38 -8.75
C GLY A 12 9.68 -11.18 -8.79
N VAL A 13 9.11 -10.29 -7.98
CA VAL A 13 7.65 -10.08 -7.95
C VAL A 13 7.07 -9.69 -9.31
N GLY A 14 7.83 -9.00 -10.13
CA GLY A 14 7.40 -8.60 -11.48
C GLY A 14 7.15 -9.79 -12.40
N ASP A 15 7.72 -10.96 -12.09
CA ASP A 15 7.54 -12.18 -12.85
C ASP A 15 6.50 -13.14 -12.26
N PHE A 16 5.79 -12.72 -11.21
CA PHE A 16 4.71 -13.52 -10.64
C PHE A 16 3.63 -13.78 -11.69
N SER A 17 3.10 -14.99 -11.69
CA SER A 17 1.96 -15.35 -12.53
C SER A 17 0.70 -14.62 -12.07
N THR A 18 -0.31 -14.55 -12.93
CA THR A 18 -1.61 -13.99 -12.58
C THR A 18 -2.21 -14.70 -11.36
N GLU A 19 -2.03 -16.01 -11.27
CA GLU A 19 -2.51 -16.81 -10.14
C GLU A 19 -1.78 -16.44 -8.85
N GLU A 20 -0.46 -16.30 -8.89
CA GLU A 20 0.33 -15.88 -7.74
C GLU A 20 -0.06 -14.48 -7.25
N VAL A 21 -0.28 -13.55 -8.18
CA VAL A 21 -0.73 -12.19 -7.83
C VAL A 21 -2.12 -12.22 -7.21
N ARG A 22 -3.01 -13.05 -7.75
CA ARG A 22 -4.36 -13.23 -7.19
C ARG A 22 -4.32 -13.77 -5.77
N ASP A 23 -3.50 -14.77 -5.51
CA ASP A 23 -3.36 -15.38 -4.19
C ASP A 23 -2.76 -14.40 -3.17
N ALA A 24 -1.75 -13.65 -3.57
CA ALA A 24 -1.15 -12.62 -2.72
C ALA A 24 -2.17 -11.51 -2.39
N SER A 25 -2.97 -11.10 -3.37
CA SER A 25 -4.02 -10.10 -3.18
C SER A 25 -5.11 -10.61 -2.24
N ALA A 26 -5.52 -11.86 -2.39
CA ALA A 26 -6.50 -12.47 -1.50
C ALA A 26 -5.99 -12.55 -0.06
N THR A 27 -4.72 -12.87 0.13
CA THR A 27 -4.08 -12.88 1.45
C THR A 27 -4.09 -11.48 2.09
N SER A 28 -3.77 -10.45 1.30
CA SER A 28 -3.82 -9.06 1.76
C SER A 28 -5.24 -8.66 2.16
N CYS A 29 -6.24 -9.02 1.36
CA CYS A 29 -7.64 -8.72 1.67
C CYS A 29 -8.10 -9.39 2.96
N ARG A 30 -7.69 -10.64 3.20
CA ARG A 30 -8.02 -11.33 4.45
C ARG A 30 -7.37 -10.66 5.65
N ALA A 31 -6.15 -10.20 5.51
CA ALA A 31 -5.45 -9.48 6.58
C ALA A 31 -6.15 -8.15 6.91
N VAL A 32 -6.59 -7.41 5.90
CA VAL A 32 -7.37 -6.18 6.09
C VAL A 32 -8.67 -6.49 6.82
N ALA A 33 -9.41 -7.50 6.38
CA ALA A 33 -10.67 -7.89 7.01
C ALA A 33 -10.48 -8.28 8.48
N ALA A 34 -9.39 -8.97 8.81
CA ALA A 34 -9.10 -9.39 10.17
C ALA A 34 -8.78 -8.22 11.11
N LEU A 35 -8.28 -7.11 10.58
CA LEU A 35 -7.94 -5.92 11.36
C LEU A 35 -9.13 -4.98 11.57
N GLY A 36 -10.23 -5.19 10.86
CA GLY A 36 -11.47 -4.41 11.02
C GLY A 36 -11.50 -3.16 10.15
N SER A 37 -12.22 -2.12 10.61
CA SER A 37 -12.55 -0.95 9.81
C SER A 37 -11.48 0.14 9.78
N GLY A 38 -10.40 0.01 10.53
CA GLY A 38 -9.37 1.03 10.66
C GLY A 38 -8.32 1.03 9.55
N ILE A 39 -8.45 0.17 8.55
CA ILE A 39 -7.50 0.06 7.46
C ILE A 39 -8.21 -0.38 6.18
N GLU A 40 -7.79 0.21 5.05
CA GLU A 40 -8.25 -0.14 3.71
C GLU A 40 -7.06 -0.20 2.77
N TRP A 41 -7.05 -1.19 1.89
CA TRP A 41 -6.06 -1.28 0.82
C TRP A 41 -6.63 -0.60 -0.42
N GLU A 42 -5.96 0.44 -0.93
CA GLU A 42 -6.40 1.14 -2.14
C GLU A 42 -5.91 0.43 -3.40
N HIS A 43 -4.61 0.30 -3.55
CA HIS A 43 -3.98 -0.36 -4.69
C HIS A 43 -2.49 -0.54 -4.43
N SER A 44 -1.84 -1.25 -5.34
CA SER A 44 -0.38 -1.43 -5.29
C SER A 44 0.19 -1.34 -6.68
N TYR A 45 1.43 -0.89 -6.77
CA TYR A 45 2.22 -0.91 -7.99
C TYR A 45 3.21 -2.06 -7.89
N VAL A 46 3.29 -2.88 -8.95
CA VAL A 46 4.23 -3.98 -9.05
C VAL A 46 5.35 -3.55 -9.97
N THR A 47 6.59 -3.58 -9.49
CA THR A 47 7.79 -3.37 -10.31
C THR A 47 8.53 -4.69 -10.44
N ALA A 48 9.71 -4.69 -11.06
CA ALA A 48 10.45 -5.94 -11.25
C ALA A 48 10.74 -6.66 -9.92
N ASP A 49 11.14 -5.92 -8.89
CA ASP A 49 11.62 -6.50 -7.64
C ASP A 49 11.01 -5.89 -6.38
N ARG A 50 9.99 -5.04 -6.53
CA ARG A 50 9.36 -4.33 -5.41
C ARG A 50 7.88 -4.14 -5.61
N LEU A 51 7.17 -4.01 -4.49
CA LEU A 51 5.80 -3.51 -4.45
C LEU A 51 5.80 -2.14 -3.79
N TYR A 52 4.92 -1.28 -4.27
CA TYR A 52 4.60 -0.01 -3.62
C TYR A 52 3.11 -0.03 -3.35
N CYS A 53 2.74 -0.27 -2.09
CA CYS A 53 1.35 -0.47 -1.70
C CYS A 53 0.80 0.78 -1.02
N VAL A 54 -0.42 1.15 -1.38
CA VAL A 54 -1.09 2.32 -0.82
C VAL A 54 -2.26 1.86 0.04
N TYR A 55 -2.25 2.31 1.30
CA TYR A 55 -3.29 2.01 2.29
C TYR A 55 -3.82 3.27 2.91
N LEU A 56 -5.11 3.25 3.27
CA LEU A 56 -5.69 4.19 4.20
C LEU A 56 -5.76 3.50 5.56
N ALA A 57 -5.28 4.14 6.61
CA ALA A 57 -5.31 3.58 7.95
C ALA A 57 -5.40 4.67 9.00
N GLU A 58 -5.93 4.33 10.16
CA GLU A 58 -6.02 5.26 11.28
C GLU A 58 -4.65 5.64 11.82
N ASN A 59 -3.67 4.72 11.75
CA ASN A 59 -2.31 4.94 12.20
C ASN A 59 -1.34 3.96 11.54
N GLU A 60 -0.04 4.23 11.69
CA GLU A 60 1.01 3.39 11.12
C GLU A 60 1.04 1.99 11.74
N GLN A 61 0.66 1.85 13.00
CA GLN A 61 0.67 0.56 13.69
C GLN A 61 -0.22 -0.46 12.97
N LEU A 62 -1.39 -0.05 12.51
CA LEU A 62 -2.28 -0.92 11.74
C LEU A 62 -1.65 -1.37 10.43
N VAL A 63 -0.89 -0.50 9.78
CA VAL A 63 -0.16 -0.85 8.57
C VAL A 63 0.89 -1.94 8.86
N ARG A 64 1.60 -1.81 9.97
CA ARG A 64 2.59 -2.81 10.40
C ARG A 64 1.94 -4.13 10.77
N GLU A 65 0.82 -4.09 11.45
CA GLU A 65 0.05 -5.30 11.79
C GLU A 65 -0.46 -6.01 10.55
N HIS A 66 -0.92 -5.25 9.55
CA HIS A 66 -1.31 -5.81 8.26
C HIS A 66 -0.15 -6.55 7.59
N ALA A 67 1.02 -5.94 7.54
CA ALA A 67 2.21 -6.56 6.95
C ALA A 67 2.57 -7.88 7.66
N ALA A 68 2.52 -7.89 8.98
CA ALA A 68 2.80 -9.09 9.77
C ALA A 68 1.77 -10.20 9.49
N ARG A 69 0.48 -9.87 9.46
CA ARG A 69 -0.58 -10.85 9.19
C ARG A 69 -0.53 -11.40 7.77
N ALA A 70 -0.22 -10.54 6.79
CA ALA A 70 -0.12 -10.95 5.40
C ALA A 70 1.18 -11.69 5.08
N GLY A 71 2.16 -11.66 6.00
CA GLY A 71 3.46 -12.26 5.75
C GLY A 71 4.26 -11.54 4.68
N LEU A 72 4.02 -10.25 4.49
CA LEU A 72 4.72 -9.43 3.50
C LEU A 72 5.76 -8.55 4.17
N PRO A 73 6.92 -8.34 3.53
CA PRO A 73 7.90 -7.41 4.08
C PRO A 73 7.36 -5.99 4.06
N ALA A 74 7.73 -5.21 5.08
CA ALA A 74 7.46 -3.78 5.13
C ALA A 74 8.81 -3.08 5.22
N THR A 75 9.51 -2.97 4.09
CA THR A 75 10.86 -2.44 4.03
C THR A 75 10.89 -0.97 4.44
N LYS A 76 9.90 -0.22 3.99
CA LYS A 76 9.77 1.19 4.33
C LYS A 76 8.30 1.58 4.33
N ILE A 77 7.89 2.36 5.33
CA ILE A 77 6.54 2.91 5.44
C ILE A 77 6.67 4.43 5.56
N ALA A 78 5.89 5.15 4.74
CA ALA A 78 5.84 6.61 4.78
C ALA A 78 4.40 7.09 4.76
N GLU A 79 4.09 8.07 5.60
CA GLU A 79 2.79 8.74 5.52
C GLU A 79 2.78 9.68 4.33
N VAL A 80 1.70 9.62 3.56
CA VAL A 80 1.49 10.52 2.42
C VAL A 80 0.88 11.82 2.94
N ILE A 81 1.56 12.93 2.71
CA ILE A 81 1.08 14.23 3.15
C ILE A 81 0.10 14.82 2.13
N MET A 82 0.39 14.64 0.83
CA MET A 82 -0.50 15.13 -0.23
C MET A 82 -0.25 14.37 -1.52
N ILE A 83 -1.23 14.40 -2.39
CA ILE A 83 -1.12 13.88 -3.75
C ILE A 83 -1.08 15.07 -4.69
N ILE A 84 -0.12 15.09 -5.58
CA ILE A 84 -0.04 16.11 -6.63
C ILE A 84 -0.19 15.44 -7.99
N ASP A 85 -0.79 16.14 -8.92
CA ASP A 85 -1.01 15.69 -10.30
C ASP A 85 -1.03 16.91 -11.24
N PRO A 86 -1.26 16.71 -12.54
CA PRO A 86 -1.28 17.84 -13.49
C PRO A 86 -2.27 18.96 -13.12
N LEU A 87 -3.39 18.61 -12.48
CA LEU A 87 -4.37 19.62 -12.06
C LEU A 87 -3.84 20.52 -10.95
N THR A 88 -2.85 20.05 -10.20
CA THR A 88 -2.20 20.88 -9.17
C THR A 88 -1.57 22.13 -9.76
N ALA A 89 -1.09 22.06 -11.01
CA ALA A 89 -0.46 23.19 -11.70
C ALA A 89 -1.43 24.34 -11.98
N VAL A 90 -2.73 24.09 -11.97
CA VAL A 90 -3.76 25.09 -12.26
C VAL A 90 -4.51 25.58 -11.02
N LEU A 91 -4.05 25.20 -9.83
CA LEU A 91 -4.65 25.71 -8.60
C LEU A 91 -4.39 27.20 -8.45
N PRO A 92 -5.36 27.98 -7.90
CA PRO A 92 -5.16 29.40 -7.66
C PRO A 92 -3.95 29.64 -6.76
N ARG A 93 -3.20 30.71 -7.07
CA ARG A 93 -2.10 31.15 -6.19
C ARG A 93 -2.69 31.84 -4.97
N ILE A 94 -2.18 31.51 -3.80
CA ILE A 94 -2.55 32.16 -2.56
C ILE A 94 -1.60 33.35 -2.35
N GLN A 95 -2.19 34.51 -2.12
CA GLN A 95 -1.43 35.74 -1.85
C GLN A 95 -1.45 36.05 -0.35
#